data_5addc43065054aaac1be1bc859a53b71
#
_entry.id   5addc43065054aaac1be1bc859a53b71
#
_cell.length_a   1.000
_cell.length_b   1.000
_cell.length_c   1.000
_cell.angle_alpha   90.00
_cell.angle_beta   90.00
_cell.angle_gamma   90.00
#
_symmetry.space_group_name_H-M   'P 1'
#
loop_
_entity.id
_entity.type
_entity.pdbx_description
1 polymer ?
#
loop_
_entity_poly.entity_id
_entity_poly.type
_entity_poly.pdbx_seq_one_letter_code
_entity_poly.pdbx_strand_id
1 'polypeptide(L)'
;MIAKRIPGVEVLRVFAIFMVVLIHSTPEYTNGSGTNLAALILQSVSRAGFISFFLISGYFALNEKIVSLKKYYYNRVVTIVIPFLFYAYIHYFMVHYDFGRAANALSGFFSITTLADFLHAVIIGPAFNGSMFVSLHFWFIYWIVGAYAVVPFVGYVIQRIEPSSRLKSIAFLLGVSWLHLYVNRYFPNANIISIPFIADGWFVYFLIGGLLYGLELNKYRKYAFVCCAIGYVLTVFLTWFNFSMLSIYQAPYGIDINMVLCVCGFFIIFQTLRESFL
;
A
#
# COMPACT_ATOMS: atom_id res chain seq x y z
N MET A 1 6.02 10.10 -23.77
CA MET A 1 6.88 10.88 -22.87
C MET A 1 7.14 10.02 -21.64
N ILE A 2 8.39 9.73 -21.33
CA ILE A 2 8.76 9.07 -20.07
C ILE A 2 8.40 10.07 -18.97
N ALA A 3 7.61 9.67 -17.99
CA ALA A 3 7.28 10.53 -16.85
C ALA A 3 8.61 11.05 -16.25
N LYS A 4 8.72 12.36 -16.10
CA LYS A 4 9.93 12.99 -15.55
C LYS A 4 10.21 12.34 -14.19
N ARG A 5 11.36 11.69 -14.05
CA ARG A 5 11.78 11.13 -12.75
C ARG A 5 11.91 12.26 -11.75
N ILE A 6 11.38 12.07 -10.56
CA ILE A 6 11.50 13.00 -9.44
C ILE A 6 12.45 12.33 -8.44
N PRO A 7 13.70 12.79 -8.32
CA PRO A 7 14.72 12.11 -7.51
C PRO A 7 14.27 11.85 -6.08
N GLY A 8 13.64 12.82 -5.43
CA GLY A 8 13.13 12.64 -4.07
C GLY A 8 12.07 11.53 -3.95
N VAL A 9 11.22 11.31 -4.98
CA VAL A 9 10.27 10.21 -4.97
C VAL A 9 10.96 8.85 -5.14
N GLU A 10 12.05 8.79 -5.90
CA GLU A 10 12.87 7.56 -5.99
C GLU A 10 13.50 7.22 -4.64
N VAL A 11 14.02 8.23 -3.92
CA VAL A 11 14.50 8.03 -2.54
C VAL A 11 13.39 7.55 -1.61
N LEU A 12 12.17 8.13 -1.72
CA LEU A 12 11.02 7.66 -0.95
C LEU A 12 10.69 6.19 -1.25
N ARG A 13 10.80 5.73 -2.51
CA ARG A 13 10.61 4.31 -2.86
C ARG A 13 11.60 3.40 -2.13
N VAL A 14 12.89 3.76 -2.15
CA VAL A 14 13.92 3.00 -1.44
C VAL A 14 13.64 2.97 0.07
N PHE A 15 13.30 4.12 0.64
CA PHE A 15 12.93 4.22 2.05
C PHE A 15 11.68 3.39 2.38
N ALA A 16 10.68 3.39 1.50
CA ALA A 16 9.47 2.60 1.64
C ALA A 16 9.76 1.08 1.60
N ILE A 17 10.68 0.61 0.72
CA ILE A 17 11.13 -0.79 0.70
C ILE A 17 11.79 -1.14 2.03
N PHE A 18 12.69 -0.29 2.53
CA PHE A 18 13.35 -0.50 3.81
C PHE A 18 12.32 -0.63 4.95
N MET A 19 11.31 0.24 4.99
CA MET A 19 10.23 0.15 5.97
C MET A 19 9.43 -1.17 5.85
N VAL A 20 9.16 -1.64 4.63
CA VAL A 20 8.48 -2.93 4.42
C VAL A 20 9.32 -4.10 4.93
N VAL A 21 10.64 -4.09 4.69
CA VAL A 21 11.54 -5.11 5.25
C VAL A 21 11.56 -5.03 6.78
N LEU A 22 11.63 -3.83 7.33
CA LEU A 22 11.68 -3.60 8.78
C LEU A 22 10.43 -4.12 9.49
N ILE A 23 9.24 -3.94 8.93
CA ILE A 23 8.00 -4.44 9.54
C ILE A 23 7.96 -5.97 9.60
N HIS A 24 8.54 -6.66 8.61
CA HIS A 24 8.57 -8.12 8.58
C HIS A 24 9.73 -8.74 9.38
N SER A 25 10.74 -7.93 9.71
CA SER A 25 11.88 -8.36 10.55
C SER A 25 11.74 -7.95 12.01
N THR A 26 10.77 -7.10 12.35
CA THR A 26 10.51 -6.69 13.73
C THR A 26 9.57 -7.70 14.41
N PRO A 27 9.87 -8.15 15.65
CA PRO A 27 8.98 -9.04 16.39
C PRO A 27 7.62 -8.39 16.66
N GLU A 28 6.62 -9.20 16.96
CA GLU A 28 5.31 -8.70 17.37
C GLU A 28 5.44 -7.83 18.63
N TYR A 29 4.73 -6.69 18.63
CA TYR A 29 4.77 -5.73 19.75
C TYR A 29 3.83 -6.12 20.89
N THR A 30 2.92 -7.09 20.68
CA THR A 30 2.09 -7.69 21.73
C THR A 30 2.41 -9.17 21.82
N ASN A 31 2.78 -9.59 23.00
CA ASN A 31 2.82 -11.00 23.37
C ASN A 31 1.97 -11.16 24.63
N GLY A 32 1.52 -12.34 24.95
CA GLY A 32 0.65 -12.60 26.12
C GLY A 32 1.17 -12.06 27.47
N SER A 33 2.39 -11.52 27.54
CA SER A 33 3.03 -10.96 28.72
C SER A 33 3.10 -9.43 28.75
N GLY A 34 2.67 -8.73 27.68
CA GLY A 34 2.68 -7.25 27.65
C GLY A 34 3.04 -6.66 26.29
N THR A 35 3.30 -5.35 26.29
CA THR A 35 3.63 -4.57 25.09
C THR A 35 5.13 -4.31 25.01
N ASN A 36 5.76 -4.74 23.92
CA ASN A 36 7.14 -4.39 23.61
C ASN A 36 7.16 -3.01 22.94
N LEU A 37 7.53 -1.96 23.70
CA LEU A 37 7.52 -0.58 23.25
C LEU A 37 8.47 -0.34 22.06
N ALA A 38 9.65 -0.95 22.04
CA ALA A 38 10.60 -0.80 20.92
C ALA A 38 10.02 -1.39 19.64
N ALA A 39 9.44 -2.57 19.70
CA ALA A 39 8.76 -3.20 18.57
C ALA A 39 7.55 -2.37 18.10
N LEU A 40 6.77 -1.83 19.03
CA LEU A 40 5.64 -0.94 18.72
C LEU A 40 6.08 0.31 17.96
N ILE A 41 7.15 0.98 18.42
CA ILE A 41 7.70 2.16 17.76
C ILE A 41 8.18 1.83 16.34
N LEU A 42 8.98 0.77 16.19
CA LEU A 42 9.51 0.34 14.89
C LEU A 42 8.40 -0.06 13.91
N GLN A 43 7.43 -0.85 14.36
CA GLN A 43 6.32 -1.25 13.51
C GLN A 43 5.42 -0.08 13.12
N SER A 44 5.18 0.87 14.02
CA SER A 44 4.33 2.05 13.75
C SER A 44 4.89 2.90 12.60
N VAL A 45 6.21 3.19 12.60
CA VAL A 45 6.83 3.96 11.49
C VAL A 45 6.87 3.15 10.20
N SER A 46 7.12 1.85 10.31
CA SER A 46 7.29 0.96 9.16
C SER A 46 5.99 0.75 8.39
N ARG A 47 4.83 0.91 9.03
CA ARG A 47 3.51 0.81 8.38
C ARG A 47 3.30 1.84 7.27
N ALA A 48 3.95 2.98 7.32
CA ALA A 48 3.88 3.98 6.25
C ALA A 48 4.53 3.52 4.94
N GLY A 49 5.41 2.51 4.98
CA GLY A 49 6.18 2.05 3.81
C GLY A 49 5.29 1.56 2.67
N PHE A 50 4.51 0.52 2.89
CA PHE A 50 3.68 -0.05 1.82
C PHE A 50 2.58 0.91 1.36
N ILE A 51 2.04 1.74 2.27
CA ILE A 51 1.03 2.76 1.93
C ILE A 51 1.61 3.81 0.98
N SER A 52 2.87 4.19 1.19
CA SER A 52 3.57 5.14 0.31
C SER A 52 3.63 4.64 -1.14
N PHE A 53 3.72 3.33 -1.38
CA PHE A 53 3.69 2.79 -2.75
C PHE A 53 2.35 3.02 -3.44
N PHE A 54 1.21 2.91 -2.74
CA PHE A 54 -0.10 3.22 -3.32
C PHE A 54 -0.17 4.69 -3.72
N LEU A 55 0.25 5.58 -2.84
CA LEU A 55 0.25 7.02 -3.09
C LEU A 55 1.17 7.40 -4.26
N ILE A 56 2.41 6.90 -4.28
CA ILE A 56 3.37 7.11 -5.37
C ILE A 56 2.82 6.56 -6.69
N SER A 57 2.24 5.36 -6.66
CA SER A 57 1.67 4.73 -7.85
C SER A 57 0.52 5.55 -8.42
N GLY A 58 -0.37 6.05 -7.56
CA GLY A 58 -1.46 6.92 -7.97
C GLY A 58 -0.98 8.26 -8.54
N TYR A 59 0.05 8.86 -7.93
CA TYR A 59 0.64 10.12 -8.38
C TYR A 59 1.09 10.06 -9.84
N PHE A 60 1.77 9.00 -10.24
CA PHE A 60 2.23 8.84 -11.62
C PHE A 60 1.17 8.23 -12.53
N ALA A 61 0.54 7.13 -12.13
CA ALA A 61 -0.32 6.37 -13.02
C ALA A 61 -1.60 7.12 -13.41
N LEU A 62 -2.27 7.78 -12.46
CA LEU A 62 -3.50 8.52 -12.73
C LEU A 62 -3.29 9.78 -13.56
N ASN A 63 -2.04 10.25 -13.69
CA ASN A 63 -1.68 11.40 -14.51
C ASN A 63 -0.89 11.03 -15.78
N GLU A 64 -0.75 9.72 -16.05
CA GLU A 64 -0.15 9.24 -17.29
C GLU A 64 -1.07 9.49 -18.48
N LYS A 65 -0.52 10.04 -19.57
CA LYS A 65 -1.27 10.23 -20.82
C LYS A 65 -1.36 8.88 -21.56
N ILE A 66 -2.52 8.26 -21.48
CA ILE A 66 -2.77 6.97 -22.13
C ILE A 66 -3.24 7.20 -23.57
N VAL A 67 -2.41 6.85 -24.53
CA VAL A 67 -2.72 6.96 -25.97
C VAL A 67 -3.38 5.69 -26.50
N SER A 68 -3.00 4.52 -25.95
CA SER A 68 -3.53 3.23 -26.36
C SER A 68 -3.74 2.33 -25.15
N LEU A 69 -4.96 1.86 -24.94
CA LEU A 69 -5.31 0.92 -23.88
C LEU A 69 -4.54 -0.39 -24.01
N LYS A 70 -4.43 -0.93 -25.24
CA LYS A 70 -3.68 -2.17 -25.51
C LYS A 70 -2.23 -2.04 -25.06
N LYS A 71 -1.55 -0.95 -25.44
CA LYS A 71 -0.16 -0.69 -25.04
C LYS A 71 -0.03 -0.47 -23.53
N TYR A 72 -0.98 0.23 -22.93
CA TYR A 72 -1.00 0.45 -21.49
C TYR A 72 -1.05 -0.86 -20.73
N TYR A 73 -2.06 -1.71 -20.98
CA TYR A 73 -2.20 -2.98 -20.27
C TYR A 73 -1.06 -3.96 -20.58
N TYR A 74 -0.61 -4.05 -21.82
CA TYR A 74 0.55 -4.85 -22.18
C TYR A 74 1.78 -4.47 -21.33
N ASN A 75 2.07 -3.17 -21.20
CA ASN A 75 3.19 -2.71 -20.39
C ASN A 75 3.01 -3.09 -18.90
N ARG A 76 1.80 -3.01 -18.34
CA ARG A 76 1.55 -3.41 -16.94
C ARG A 76 1.70 -4.91 -16.74
N VAL A 77 1.24 -5.70 -17.68
CA VAL A 77 1.45 -7.15 -17.65
C VAL A 77 2.94 -7.49 -17.66
N VAL A 78 3.69 -6.93 -18.60
CA VAL A 78 5.13 -7.22 -18.73
C VAL A 78 5.95 -6.71 -17.54
N THR A 79 5.61 -5.54 -16.99
CA THR A 79 6.43 -4.92 -15.92
C THR A 79 6.03 -5.31 -14.52
N ILE A 80 4.81 -5.81 -14.30
CA ILE A 80 4.31 -6.15 -12.97
C ILE A 80 3.90 -7.62 -12.89
N VAL A 81 2.97 -8.06 -13.77
CA VAL A 81 2.35 -9.38 -13.63
C VAL A 81 3.37 -10.50 -13.94
N ILE A 82 4.14 -10.39 -15.03
CA ILE A 82 5.13 -11.41 -15.37
C ILE A 82 6.23 -11.56 -14.31
N PRO A 83 6.89 -10.49 -13.84
CA PRO A 83 7.85 -10.60 -12.74
C PRO A 83 7.20 -11.15 -11.47
N PHE A 84 5.99 -10.71 -11.13
CA PHE A 84 5.26 -11.24 -9.98
C PHE A 84 5.06 -12.75 -10.10
N LEU A 85 4.52 -13.24 -11.22
CA LEU A 85 4.27 -14.67 -11.42
C LEU A 85 5.57 -15.49 -11.33
N PHE A 86 6.67 -14.97 -11.88
CA PHE A 86 7.97 -15.62 -11.82
C PHE A 86 8.48 -15.77 -10.38
N TYR A 87 8.53 -14.67 -9.61
CA TYR A 87 8.98 -14.71 -8.22
C TYR A 87 8.01 -15.45 -7.31
N ALA A 88 6.70 -15.31 -7.55
CA ALA A 88 5.68 -16.02 -6.80
C ALA A 88 5.77 -17.53 -7.01
N TYR A 89 6.10 -17.99 -8.23
CA TYR A 89 6.29 -19.41 -8.52
C TYR A 89 7.51 -19.97 -7.77
N ILE A 90 8.63 -19.26 -7.79
CA ILE A 90 9.82 -19.65 -7.03
C ILE A 90 9.47 -19.75 -5.52
N HIS A 91 8.81 -18.72 -4.99
CA HIS A 91 8.41 -18.70 -3.58
C HIS A 91 7.45 -19.86 -3.23
N TYR A 92 6.42 -20.07 -4.07
CA TYR A 92 5.49 -21.18 -3.90
C TYR A 92 6.19 -22.52 -3.85
N PHE A 93 7.12 -22.74 -4.78
CA PHE A 93 7.90 -23.96 -4.83
C PHE A 93 8.78 -24.12 -3.58
N MET A 94 9.45 -23.07 -3.14
CA MET A 94 10.29 -23.09 -1.93
C MET A 94 9.51 -23.42 -0.66
N VAL A 95 8.25 -23.00 -0.56
CA VAL A 95 7.40 -23.21 0.63
C VAL A 95 6.76 -24.60 0.63
N HIS A 96 6.37 -25.11 -0.54
CA HIS A 96 5.57 -26.34 -0.65
C HIS A 96 6.39 -27.60 -0.96
N TYR A 97 7.64 -27.44 -1.38
CA TYR A 97 8.51 -28.57 -1.70
C TYR A 97 9.70 -28.66 -0.73
N ASP A 98 9.84 -29.83 -0.11
CA ASP A 98 10.95 -30.11 0.79
C ASP A 98 12.25 -30.30 0.00
N PHE A 99 13.16 -29.35 0.09
CA PHE A 99 14.48 -29.37 -0.53
C PHE A 99 15.39 -30.50 -0.02
N GLY A 100 15.03 -31.19 1.09
CA GLY A 100 15.78 -32.31 1.63
C GLY A 100 15.83 -33.53 0.70
N ARG A 101 15.03 -33.57 -0.37
CA ARG A 101 15.02 -34.63 -1.37
C ARG A 101 15.43 -34.07 -2.75
N ALA A 102 16.67 -33.62 -2.84
CA ALA A 102 17.21 -32.89 -4.01
C ALA A 102 16.99 -33.56 -5.37
N ALA A 103 16.94 -34.90 -5.46
CA ALA A 103 16.71 -35.60 -6.73
C ALA A 103 15.31 -35.39 -7.31
N ASN A 104 14.30 -35.14 -6.46
CA ASN A 104 12.92 -34.92 -6.89
C ASN A 104 12.56 -33.44 -6.98
N ALA A 105 13.39 -32.53 -6.49
CA ALA A 105 13.11 -31.10 -6.48
C ALA A 105 13.05 -30.51 -7.89
N LEU A 106 14.01 -30.84 -8.75
CA LEU A 106 14.03 -30.34 -10.13
C LEU A 106 12.87 -30.87 -10.98
N SER A 107 12.54 -32.16 -10.86
CA SER A 107 11.39 -32.72 -11.57
C SER A 107 10.07 -32.14 -11.09
N GLY A 108 9.94 -31.88 -9.78
CA GLY A 108 8.80 -31.21 -9.19
C GLY A 108 8.66 -29.77 -9.67
N PHE A 109 9.76 -29.02 -9.77
CA PHE A 109 9.73 -27.64 -10.26
C PHE A 109 9.16 -27.50 -11.68
N PHE A 110 9.47 -28.45 -12.56
CA PHE A 110 8.97 -28.45 -13.95
C PHE A 110 7.71 -29.30 -14.16
N SER A 111 7.09 -29.79 -13.09
CA SER A 111 5.87 -30.60 -13.17
C SER A 111 4.66 -29.76 -13.58
N ILE A 112 3.84 -30.28 -14.49
CA ILE A 112 2.57 -29.66 -14.91
C ILE A 112 1.59 -29.58 -13.74
N THR A 113 1.59 -30.57 -12.84
CA THR A 113 0.75 -30.57 -11.63
C THR A 113 1.12 -29.42 -10.69
N THR A 114 2.41 -29.23 -10.43
CA THR A 114 2.91 -28.10 -9.61
C THR A 114 2.54 -26.75 -10.21
N LEU A 115 2.66 -26.63 -11.53
CA LEU A 115 2.27 -25.39 -12.23
C LEU A 115 0.76 -25.15 -12.14
N ALA A 116 -0.06 -26.19 -12.29
CA ALA A 116 -1.51 -26.09 -12.16
C ALA A 116 -1.93 -25.69 -10.75
N ASP A 117 -1.33 -26.31 -9.71
CA ASP A 117 -1.58 -25.96 -8.31
C ASP A 117 -1.15 -24.54 -7.97
N PHE A 118 -0.01 -24.09 -8.50
CA PHE A 118 0.43 -22.72 -8.37
C PHE A 118 -0.54 -21.72 -9.03
N LEU A 119 -0.98 -21.99 -10.27
CA LEU A 119 -1.94 -21.10 -10.95
C LEU A 119 -3.26 -21.03 -10.19
N HIS A 120 -3.72 -22.16 -9.65
CA HIS A 120 -4.89 -22.19 -8.78
C HIS A 120 -4.67 -21.31 -7.51
N ALA A 121 -3.52 -21.45 -6.85
CA ALA A 121 -3.18 -20.64 -5.68
C ALA A 121 -3.09 -19.14 -6.00
N VAL A 122 -2.57 -18.76 -7.16
CA VAL A 122 -2.55 -17.36 -7.63
C VAL A 122 -3.95 -16.82 -7.88
N ILE A 123 -4.86 -17.62 -8.45
CA ILE A 123 -6.25 -17.20 -8.72
C ILE A 123 -7.02 -17.01 -7.41
N ILE A 124 -6.84 -17.90 -6.43
CA ILE A 124 -7.49 -17.77 -5.11
C ILE A 124 -6.99 -16.50 -4.39
N GLY A 125 -5.73 -16.11 -4.60
CA GLY A 125 -5.12 -14.96 -3.96
C GLY A 125 -4.66 -15.21 -2.52
N PRO A 126 -4.05 -14.21 -1.87
CA PRO A 126 -3.41 -14.37 -0.57
C PRO A 126 -4.38 -14.42 0.62
N ALA A 127 -5.67 -14.12 0.42
CA ALA A 127 -6.59 -13.78 1.51
C ALA A 127 -7.52 -14.92 1.94
N PHE A 128 -7.43 -16.11 1.35
CA PHE A 128 -8.43 -17.15 1.59
C PHE A 128 -7.88 -18.32 2.40
N ASN A 129 -8.70 -18.83 3.30
CA ASN A 129 -8.46 -19.92 4.24
C ASN A 129 -8.23 -21.28 3.56
N GLY A 130 -7.30 -21.36 2.64
CA GLY A 130 -6.92 -22.59 1.97
C GLY A 130 -5.44 -22.90 2.23
N SER A 131 -5.13 -24.19 2.32
CA SER A 131 -3.77 -24.71 2.41
C SER A 131 -2.92 -24.43 1.15
N MET A 132 -3.47 -23.78 0.13
CA MET A 132 -2.89 -23.59 -1.20
C MET A 132 -2.72 -22.11 -1.61
N PHE A 133 -2.53 -21.18 -0.70
CA PHE A 133 -2.21 -19.81 -1.09
C PHE A 133 -0.70 -19.63 -1.31
N VAL A 134 -0.31 -18.75 -2.22
CA VAL A 134 1.11 -18.53 -2.54
C VAL A 134 1.85 -17.89 -1.38
N SER A 135 1.36 -16.78 -0.86
CA SER A 135 1.87 -16.11 0.34
C SER A 135 0.97 -14.93 0.73
N LEU A 136 0.78 -14.73 2.04
CA LEU A 136 0.06 -13.58 2.58
C LEU A 136 0.73 -12.25 2.20
N HIS A 137 2.05 -12.23 2.00
CA HIS A 137 2.78 -11.01 1.68
C HIS A 137 2.47 -10.46 0.28
N PHE A 138 1.90 -11.26 -0.60
CA PHE A 138 1.60 -10.84 -1.98
C PHE A 138 0.26 -10.09 -2.12
N TRP A 139 -0.53 -9.93 -1.07
CA TRP A 139 -1.80 -9.21 -1.10
C TRP A 139 -1.66 -7.81 -1.74
N PHE A 140 -0.53 -7.12 -1.49
CA PHE A 140 -0.22 -5.81 -2.05
C PHE A 140 -0.21 -5.81 -3.58
N ILE A 141 0.34 -6.86 -4.21
CA ILE A 141 0.43 -6.97 -5.67
C ILE A 141 -0.97 -7.10 -6.28
N TYR A 142 -1.86 -7.86 -5.67
CA TYR A 142 -3.25 -7.99 -6.15
C TYR A 142 -3.96 -6.63 -6.13
N TRP A 143 -3.81 -5.89 -5.04
CA TRP A 143 -4.37 -4.55 -4.92
C TRP A 143 -3.80 -3.58 -5.95
N ILE A 144 -2.49 -3.57 -6.16
CA ILE A 144 -1.86 -2.66 -7.10
C ILE A 144 -2.22 -3.01 -8.55
N VAL A 145 -2.33 -4.29 -8.90
CA VAL A 145 -2.81 -4.74 -10.21
C VAL A 145 -4.24 -4.29 -10.44
N GLY A 146 -5.12 -4.48 -9.45
CA GLY A 146 -6.50 -3.99 -9.51
C GLY A 146 -6.58 -2.47 -9.67
N ALA A 147 -5.78 -1.72 -8.91
CA ALA A 147 -5.69 -0.26 -9.06
C ALA A 147 -5.23 0.14 -10.48
N TYR A 148 -4.22 -0.52 -11.03
CA TYR A 148 -3.78 -0.24 -12.41
C TYR A 148 -4.82 -0.63 -13.47
N ALA A 149 -5.65 -1.63 -13.22
CA ALA A 149 -6.71 -2.00 -14.16
C ALA A 149 -7.73 -0.87 -14.39
N VAL A 150 -8.01 -0.07 -13.36
CA VAL A 150 -8.99 1.04 -13.44
C VAL A 150 -8.38 2.40 -13.81
N VAL A 151 -7.04 2.52 -13.89
CA VAL A 151 -6.34 3.77 -14.20
C VAL A 151 -6.85 4.47 -15.47
N PRO A 152 -7.11 3.79 -16.61
CA PRO A 152 -7.56 4.49 -17.81
C PRO A 152 -8.86 5.26 -17.62
N PHE A 153 -9.73 4.76 -16.75
CA PHE A 153 -11.04 5.38 -16.45
C PHE A 153 -10.91 6.43 -15.35
N VAL A 154 -10.32 6.07 -14.23
CA VAL A 154 -10.16 6.94 -13.06
C VAL A 154 -9.20 8.08 -13.37
N GLY A 155 -8.09 7.81 -14.06
CA GLY A 155 -7.14 8.83 -14.49
C GLY A 155 -7.78 9.87 -15.43
N TYR A 156 -8.68 9.43 -16.33
CA TYR A 156 -9.45 10.33 -17.17
C TYR A 156 -10.28 11.34 -16.36
N VAL A 157 -10.88 10.90 -15.25
CA VAL A 157 -11.64 11.78 -14.34
C VAL A 157 -10.70 12.70 -13.55
N ILE A 158 -9.65 12.14 -12.93
CA ILE A 158 -8.69 12.88 -12.09
C ILE A 158 -8.01 14.00 -12.87
N GLN A 159 -7.61 13.75 -14.13
CA GLN A 159 -6.95 14.75 -14.97
C GLN A 159 -7.85 15.93 -15.33
N ARG A 160 -9.19 15.80 -15.23
CA ARG A 160 -10.16 16.87 -15.48
C ARG A 160 -10.48 17.70 -14.25
N ILE A 161 -10.10 17.25 -13.06
CA ILE A 161 -10.28 18.03 -11.84
C ILE A 161 -9.30 19.20 -11.85
N GLU A 162 -9.83 20.41 -11.80
CA GLU A 162 -9.01 21.61 -11.74
C GLU A 162 -8.08 21.60 -10.52
N PRO A 163 -6.84 22.10 -10.63
CA PRO A 163 -5.89 22.16 -9.52
C PRO A 163 -6.47 22.84 -8.26
N SER A 164 -7.27 23.88 -8.42
CA SER A 164 -7.97 24.60 -7.34
C SER A 164 -8.96 23.71 -6.56
N SER A 165 -9.52 22.70 -7.20
CA SER A 165 -10.51 21.77 -6.62
C SER A 165 -9.89 20.50 -6.06
N ARG A 166 -8.63 20.18 -6.38
CA ARG A 166 -7.99 18.91 -5.97
C ARG A 166 -7.89 18.74 -4.46
N LEU A 167 -7.54 19.79 -3.73
CA LEU A 167 -7.52 19.73 -2.26
C LEU A 167 -8.92 19.52 -1.66
N LYS A 168 -9.95 20.14 -2.24
CA LYS A 168 -11.35 19.92 -1.83
C LYS A 168 -11.78 18.49 -2.10
N SER A 169 -11.37 17.91 -3.24
CA SER A 169 -11.61 16.51 -3.58
C SER A 169 -10.91 15.56 -2.61
N ILE A 170 -9.66 15.85 -2.21
CA ILE A 170 -8.95 15.07 -1.18
C ILE A 170 -9.71 15.15 0.16
N ALA A 171 -10.10 16.35 0.60
CA ALA A 171 -10.83 16.54 1.84
C ALA A 171 -12.18 15.80 1.83
N PHE A 172 -12.92 15.86 0.72
CA PHE A 172 -14.18 15.12 0.56
C PHE A 172 -13.95 13.59 0.62
N LEU A 173 -12.96 13.08 -0.13
CA LEU A 173 -12.61 11.67 -0.16
C LEU A 173 -12.23 11.16 1.23
N LEU A 174 -11.40 11.90 1.96
CA LEU A 174 -11.04 11.57 3.34
C LEU A 174 -12.24 11.64 4.27
N GLY A 175 -13.09 12.65 4.16
CA GLY A 175 -14.29 12.80 4.97
C GLY A 175 -15.23 11.61 4.85
N VAL A 176 -15.50 11.15 3.61
CA VAL A 176 -16.32 9.96 3.36
C VAL A 176 -15.65 8.70 3.89
N SER A 177 -14.34 8.55 3.67
CA SER A 177 -13.58 7.38 4.15
C SER A 177 -13.55 7.31 5.68
N TRP A 178 -13.34 8.42 6.36
CA TRP A 178 -13.33 8.49 7.82
C TRP A 178 -14.71 8.27 8.42
N LEU A 179 -15.75 8.85 7.82
CA LEU A 179 -17.13 8.58 8.23
C LEU A 179 -17.41 7.08 8.20
N HIS A 180 -17.10 6.43 7.07
CA HIS A 180 -17.27 4.99 6.91
C HIS A 180 -16.45 4.20 7.93
N LEU A 181 -15.15 4.52 8.07
CA LEU A 181 -14.24 3.82 8.97
C LEU A 181 -14.68 3.93 10.44
N TYR A 182 -14.93 5.16 10.91
CA TYR A 182 -15.21 5.38 12.33
C TYR A 182 -16.63 4.93 12.71
N VAL A 183 -17.60 5.07 11.82
CA VAL A 183 -18.93 4.53 12.10
C VAL A 183 -18.88 3.01 12.21
N ASN A 184 -18.25 2.30 11.28
CA ASN A 184 -18.14 0.84 11.38
C ASN A 184 -17.31 0.37 12.59
N ARG A 185 -16.30 1.15 13.01
CA ARG A 185 -15.47 0.81 14.17
C ARG A 185 -16.19 0.99 15.50
N TYR A 186 -16.92 2.10 15.67
CA TYR A 186 -17.52 2.46 16.96
C TYR A 186 -19.03 2.19 17.04
N PHE A 187 -19.68 1.97 15.90
CA PHE A 187 -21.11 1.66 15.81
C PHE A 187 -21.35 0.45 14.90
N PRO A 188 -20.84 -0.74 15.24
CA PRO A 188 -20.88 -1.92 14.36
C PRO A 188 -22.30 -2.36 13.98
N ASN A 189 -23.30 -2.00 14.80
CA ASN A 189 -24.71 -2.30 14.56
C ASN A 189 -25.41 -1.30 13.62
N ALA A 190 -24.74 -0.25 13.16
CA ALA A 190 -25.34 0.75 12.30
C ALA A 190 -25.62 0.26 10.87
N ASN A 191 -25.13 -0.95 10.50
CA ASN A 191 -25.34 -1.59 9.20
C ASN A 191 -25.09 -0.64 8.00
N ILE A 192 -24.06 0.19 8.07
CA ILE A 192 -23.71 1.08 6.97
C ILE A 192 -23.20 0.24 5.80
N ILE A 193 -23.72 0.55 4.62
CA ILE A 193 -23.33 -0.11 3.37
C ILE A 193 -21.81 0.02 3.22
N SER A 194 -21.11 -1.10 3.19
CA SER A 194 -19.69 -1.13 2.90
C SER A 194 -19.46 -0.74 1.45
N ILE A 195 -18.71 0.33 1.23
CA ILE A 195 -18.23 0.69 -0.10
C ILE A 195 -16.83 0.07 -0.24
N PRO A 196 -16.67 -1.04 -0.97
CA PRO A 196 -15.43 -1.85 -0.94
C PRO A 196 -14.16 -1.05 -1.21
N PHE A 197 -14.19 -0.13 -2.18
CA PHE A 197 -13.03 0.67 -2.57
C PHE A 197 -12.64 1.74 -1.53
N ILE A 198 -13.56 2.11 -0.64
CA ILE A 198 -13.33 3.11 0.42
C ILE A 198 -12.99 2.39 1.73
N ALA A 199 -13.56 1.21 1.96
CA ALA A 199 -13.41 0.46 3.19
C ALA A 199 -11.96 0.07 3.49
N ASP A 200 -11.20 -0.34 2.47
CA ASP A 200 -9.83 -0.84 2.67
C ASP A 200 -8.76 0.26 2.71
N GLY A 201 -9.12 1.49 2.34
CA GLY A 201 -8.25 2.66 2.43
C GLY A 201 -7.09 2.72 1.42
N TRP A 202 -6.65 1.60 0.87
CA TRP A 202 -5.48 1.55 -0.05
C TRP A 202 -5.75 2.29 -1.35
N PHE A 203 -6.94 2.08 -1.92
CA PHE A 203 -7.37 2.78 -3.13
C PHE A 203 -7.54 4.28 -2.89
N VAL A 204 -7.92 4.68 -1.68
CA VAL A 204 -8.00 6.11 -1.29
C VAL A 204 -6.64 6.78 -1.36
N TYR A 205 -5.57 6.14 -0.86
CA TYR A 205 -4.20 6.68 -1.02
C TYR A 205 -3.76 6.76 -2.47
N PHE A 206 -4.15 5.79 -3.29
CA PHE A 206 -3.89 5.82 -4.72
C PHE A 206 -4.57 7.03 -5.39
N LEU A 207 -5.84 7.31 -5.05
CA LEU A 207 -6.58 8.49 -5.53
C LEU A 207 -5.95 9.80 -5.03
N ILE A 208 -5.59 9.88 -3.74
CA ILE A 208 -4.91 11.04 -3.16
C ILE A 208 -3.61 11.31 -3.92
N GLY A 209 -2.82 10.27 -4.21
CA GLY A 209 -1.62 10.40 -5.02
C GLY A 209 -1.89 11.10 -6.35
N GLY A 210 -2.90 10.63 -7.09
CA GLY A 210 -3.30 11.25 -8.36
C GLY A 210 -3.74 12.71 -8.23
N LEU A 211 -4.46 13.05 -7.17
CA LEU A 211 -4.92 14.41 -6.88
C LEU A 211 -3.80 15.36 -6.43
N LEU A 212 -2.74 14.86 -5.84
CA LEU A 212 -1.58 15.67 -5.44
C LEU A 212 -0.73 16.12 -6.64
N TYR A 213 -0.87 15.48 -7.80
CA TYR A 213 -0.11 15.86 -8.99
C TYR A 213 -0.46 17.27 -9.47
N GLY A 214 0.57 18.06 -9.82
CA GLY A 214 0.41 19.43 -10.31
C GLY A 214 0.07 20.46 -9.22
N LEU A 215 0.01 20.08 -7.94
CA LEU A 215 -0.07 21.02 -6.85
C LEU A 215 1.31 21.59 -6.49
N GLU A 216 1.37 22.83 -6.04
CA GLU A 216 2.58 23.48 -5.55
C GLU A 216 2.94 22.98 -4.14
N LEU A 217 3.43 21.73 -4.04
CA LEU A 217 3.65 21.07 -2.76
C LEU A 217 4.74 21.74 -1.90
N ASN A 218 5.67 22.48 -2.51
CA ASN A 218 6.74 23.21 -1.80
C ASN A 218 6.21 24.13 -0.69
N LYS A 219 5.07 24.78 -0.91
CA LYS A 219 4.45 25.68 0.10
C LYS A 219 3.97 24.93 1.36
N TYR A 220 3.71 23.63 1.24
CA TYR A 220 3.25 22.78 2.34
C TYR A 220 4.37 22.04 3.06
N ARG A 221 5.62 22.14 2.60
CA ARG A 221 6.75 21.34 3.11
C ARG A 221 6.95 21.48 4.62
N LYS A 222 6.88 22.69 5.18
CA LYS A 222 7.04 22.92 6.63
C LYS A 222 5.91 22.22 7.42
N TYR A 223 4.69 22.34 6.94
CA TYR A 223 3.54 21.66 7.55
C TYR A 223 3.62 20.15 7.41
N ALA A 224 4.18 19.65 6.30
CA ALA A 224 4.35 18.23 6.07
C ALA A 224 5.27 17.57 7.11
N PHE A 225 6.36 18.24 7.54
CA PHE A 225 7.20 17.75 8.65
C PHE A 225 6.41 17.64 9.96
N VAL A 226 5.64 18.66 10.29
CA VAL A 226 4.82 18.67 11.50
C VAL A 226 3.74 17.58 11.43
N CYS A 227 3.02 17.48 10.31
CA CYS A 227 2.01 16.45 10.10
C CYS A 227 2.59 15.04 10.19
N CYS A 228 3.76 14.82 9.59
CA CYS A 228 4.45 13.54 9.65
C CYS A 228 4.83 13.15 11.10
N ALA A 229 5.40 14.09 11.86
CA ALA A 229 5.77 13.85 13.25
C ALA A 229 4.53 13.58 14.13
N ILE A 230 3.48 14.39 13.98
CA ILE A 230 2.22 14.20 14.70
C ILE A 230 1.59 12.85 14.31
N GLY A 231 1.53 12.54 13.01
CA GLY A 231 0.97 11.29 12.52
C GLY A 231 1.69 10.08 13.10
N TYR A 232 3.01 10.13 13.18
CA TYR A 232 3.82 9.08 13.77
C TYR A 232 3.56 8.92 15.28
N VAL A 233 3.62 10.01 16.04
CA VAL A 233 3.36 9.98 17.48
C VAL A 233 1.94 9.46 17.78
N LEU A 234 0.95 9.93 17.01
CA LEU A 234 -0.42 9.45 17.14
C LEU A 234 -0.53 7.95 16.79
N THR A 235 0.20 7.46 15.78
CA THR A 235 0.18 6.03 15.44
C THR A 235 0.68 5.17 16.60
N VAL A 236 1.81 5.54 17.21
CA VAL A 236 2.34 4.84 18.38
C VAL A 236 1.35 4.91 19.54
N PHE A 237 0.87 6.11 19.86
CA PHE A 237 -0.04 6.32 20.99
C PHE A 237 -1.38 5.59 20.83
N LEU A 238 -2.03 5.72 19.68
CA LEU A 238 -3.33 5.08 19.41
C LEU A 238 -3.20 3.55 19.37
N THR A 239 -2.10 3.02 18.84
CA THR A 239 -1.87 1.58 18.85
C THR A 239 -1.71 1.08 20.28
N TRP A 240 -0.86 1.73 21.06
CA TRP A 240 -0.70 1.41 22.49
C TRP A 240 -2.02 1.52 23.26
N PHE A 241 -2.76 2.62 23.08
CA PHE A 241 -4.02 2.90 23.77
C PHE A 241 -5.10 1.87 23.44
N ASN A 242 -5.27 1.54 22.15
CA ASN A 242 -6.24 0.53 21.71
C ASN A 242 -5.97 -0.83 22.37
N PHE A 243 -4.72 -1.28 22.35
CA PHE A 243 -4.36 -2.57 22.94
C PHE A 243 -4.40 -2.57 24.46
N SER A 244 -3.82 -1.56 25.12
CA SER A 244 -3.62 -1.57 26.56
C SER A 244 -4.84 -1.12 27.35
N MET A 245 -5.65 -0.19 26.80
CA MET A 245 -6.76 0.43 27.52
C MET A 245 -8.14 -0.01 27.03
N LEU A 246 -8.29 -0.24 25.73
CA LEU A 246 -9.60 -0.58 25.15
C LEU A 246 -9.77 -2.05 24.82
N SER A 247 -8.70 -2.85 24.90
CA SER A 247 -8.68 -4.26 24.43
C SER A 247 -9.15 -4.41 22.97
N ILE A 248 -8.96 -3.35 22.16
CA ILE A 248 -9.29 -3.35 20.75
C ILE A 248 -8.06 -3.84 19.98
N TYR A 249 -8.14 -5.03 19.42
CA TYR A 249 -7.04 -5.65 18.65
C TYR A 249 -6.89 -5.11 17.22
N GLN A 250 -7.55 -3.99 16.90
CA GLN A 250 -7.44 -3.32 15.60
C GLN A 250 -6.53 -2.10 15.71
N ALA A 251 -5.33 -2.23 15.15
CA ALA A 251 -4.39 -1.12 15.08
C ALA A 251 -4.82 -0.08 14.02
N PRO A 252 -4.61 1.22 14.25
CA PRO A 252 -5.01 2.30 13.34
C PRO A 252 -3.99 2.47 12.19
N TYR A 253 -3.86 1.45 11.34
CA TYR A 253 -2.84 1.41 10.27
C TYR A 253 -3.41 1.55 8.85
N GLY A 254 -4.72 1.76 8.70
CA GLY A 254 -5.38 1.93 7.42
C GLY A 254 -5.43 3.39 6.94
N ILE A 255 -6.65 3.83 6.61
CA ILE A 255 -6.94 5.22 6.23
C ILE A 255 -7.14 6.14 7.47
N ASP A 256 -6.77 5.68 8.65
CA ASP A 256 -6.84 6.45 9.87
C ASP A 256 -6.09 7.79 9.73
N ILE A 257 -6.57 8.82 10.43
CA ILE A 257 -6.05 10.19 10.31
C ILE A 257 -4.54 10.28 10.59
N ASN A 258 -4.04 9.51 11.56
CA ASN A 258 -2.62 9.43 11.90
C ASN A 258 -1.78 8.92 10.72
N MET A 259 -2.24 7.88 10.01
CA MET A 259 -1.55 7.33 8.85
C MET A 259 -1.61 8.28 7.64
N VAL A 260 -2.74 8.95 7.42
CA VAL A 260 -2.86 9.96 6.36
C VAL A 260 -1.87 11.10 6.58
N LEU A 261 -1.77 11.61 7.81
CA LEU A 261 -0.81 12.65 8.18
C LEU A 261 0.64 12.19 7.94
N CYS A 262 0.96 10.97 8.37
CA CYS A 262 2.30 10.40 8.22
C CYS A 262 2.67 10.21 6.74
N VAL A 263 1.85 9.51 5.98
CA VAL A 263 2.15 9.12 4.58
C VAL A 263 2.13 10.31 3.64
N CYS A 264 1.12 11.17 3.73
CA CYS A 264 1.08 12.40 2.93
C CYS A 264 2.22 13.35 3.30
N GLY A 265 2.57 13.43 4.59
CA GLY A 265 3.72 14.17 5.07
C GLY A 265 5.02 13.66 4.45
N PHE A 266 5.31 12.36 4.51
CA PHE A 266 6.47 11.74 3.84
C PHE A 266 6.50 12.07 2.35
N PHE A 267 5.39 11.85 1.66
CA PHE A 267 5.34 12.09 0.23
C PHE A 267 5.69 13.56 -0.12
N ILE A 268 5.08 14.53 0.57
CA ILE A 268 5.34 15.96 0.33
C ILE A 268 6.80 16.31 0.63
N ILE A 269 7.36 15.82 1.74
CA ILE A 269 8.75 16.05 2.12
C ILE A 269 9.69 15.58 1.01
N PHE A 270 9.56 14.32 0.59
CA PHE A 270 10.44 13.73 -0.40
C PHE A 270 10.21 14.29 -1.82
N GLN A 271 8.97 14.49 -2.22
CA GLN A 271 8.64 15.08 -3.54
C GLN A 271 9.22 16.50 -3.70
N THR A 272 9.35 17.23 -2.59
CA THR A 272 9.87 18.60 -2.57
C THR A 272 11.37 18.71 -2.27
N LEU A 273 12.09 17.58 -2.16
CA LEU A 273 13.55 17.60 -2.09
C LEU A 273 14.14 18.14 -3.39
N ARG A 274 15.08 19.09 -3.26
CA ARG A 274 15.81 19.64 -4.39
C ARG A 274 16.90 18.65 -4.82
N GLU A 275 17.19 18.62 -6.13
CA GLU A 275 18.28 17.79 -6.69
C GLU A 275 19.64 18.09 -6.07
N SER A 276 19.84 19.32 -5.52
CA SER A 276 21.08 19.71 -4.85
C SER A 276 21.37 19.00 -3.52
N PHE A 277 20.41 18.21 -3.02
CA PHE A 277 20.55 17.42 -1.79
C PHE A 277 20.67 15.90 -2.06
N LEU A 278 20.65 15.51 -3.33
CA LEU A 278 20.71 14.12 -3.79
C LEU A 278 21.89 13.90 -4.72
#